data_b077e2a571f85fcbb3fa3db58c58e8bb
#
_entry.id   b077e2a571f85fcbb3fa3db58c58e8bb
#
_cell.length_a   1.000
_cell.length_b   1.000
_cell.length_c   1.000
_cell.angle_alpha   90.00
_cell.angle_beta   90.00
_cell.angle_gamma   90.00
#
_symmetry.space_group_name_H-M   'P 1'
#
loop_
_entity.id
_entity.type
_entity.pdbx_description
1 polymer ?
#
loop_
_entity_poly.entity_id
_entity_poly.type
_entity_poly.pdbx_seq_one_letter_code
_entity_poly.pdbx_strand_id
1 'polypeptide(L)'
;KKLDIVFHSDLIYELMQKNKDVKYVLPVRFWSEQDSVNSSKNDVMLLLDVKKPVITFKTGEVNTAMVYKQLEVNVGANLQNIQFSKWNFTCDVTDARKDALVEAYNTEHGTSYLPMPSAAYQLEKMTFEEGASTGNLKMNISRTPLASDKSYLLPLKMSETSQEGFDLDENVCFLKVENPKYGTLDCDRSKWEVVFCNSDEKNAVSEPNGDKGGVGCLFDDDINSYWHANWSGGTNNDDQFPQLFQGGREMPITIVVDMKESLIVHSIGWTQRQNSDYQDTKKVEYYVSDDEQFKLGGKEDYSPVALNNWTFVMERSYQKGYNATQWQTQSEEVLQKKVKGHLLKVKIVEGYRDRLASGAELYVKQLLAIDGEPIK
;
A
#
# COMPACT_ATOMS: atom_id res chain seq x y z
N LYS A 1 -12.43 -29.38 -31.56
CA LYS A 1 -13.05 -28.07 -31.26
C LYS A 1 -13.55 -28.07 -29.83
N LYS A 2 -13.42 -26.95 -29.13
CA LYS A 2 -13.91 -26.73 -27.77
C LYS A 2 -15.28 -26.06 -27.86
N LEU A 3 -16.23 -26.51 -27.05
CA LEU A 3 -17.53 -25.87 -26.87
C LEU A 3 -17.53 -25.23 -25.48
N ASP A 4 -17.73 -23.94 -25.43
CA ASP A 4 -17.91 -23.20 -24.19
C ASP A 4 -19.41 -22.93 -23.99
N ILE A 5 -19.95 -23.34 -22.84
CA ILE A 5 -21.34 -23.10 -22.44
C ILE A 5 -21.30 -22.11 -21.28
N VAL A 6 -21.99 -20.98 -21.47
CA VAL A 6 -22.10 -19.94 -20.43
C VAL A 6 -23.48 -20.08 -19.77
N PHE A 7 -23.50 -20.22 -18.47
CA PHE A 7 -24.70 -20.24 -17.64
C PHE A 7 -24.95 -18.90 -16.99
N HIS A 8 -26.17 -18.41 -17.07
CA HIS A 8 -26.65 -17.24 -16.31
C HIS A 8 -27.07 -17.72 -14.92
N SER A 9 -26.14 -17.70 -13.98
CA SER A 9 -26.32 -18.27 -12.64
C SER A 9 -27.43 -17.58 -11.84
N ASP A 10 -27.65 -16.29 -12.05
CA ASP A 10 -28.74 -15.52 -11.47
C ASP A 10 -30.12 -16.02 -11.90
N LEU A 11 -30.32 -16.28 -13.20
CA LEU A 11 -31.57 -16.82 -13.74
C LEU A 11 -31.84 -18.24 -13.25
N ILE A 12 -30.79 -19.08 -13.22
CA ILE A 12 -30.91 -20.44 -12.71
C ILE A 12 -31.24 -20.43 -11.23
N TYR A 13 -30.62 -19.56 -10.44
CA TYR A 13 -30.90 -19.40 -9.04
C TYR A 13 -32.37 -18.99 -8.78
N GLU A 14 -32.89 -18.01 -9.52
CA GLU A 14 -34.31 -17.62 -9.42
C GLU A 14 -35.27 -18.78 -9.73
N LEU A 15 -34.96 -19.57 -10.77
CA LEU A 15 -35.74 -20.76 -11.09
C LEU A 15 -35.72 -21.79 -9.96
N MET A 16 -34.57 -22.01 -9.35
CA MET A 16 -34.40 -22.93 -8.23
C MET A 16 -35.14 -22.43 -6.98
N GLN A 17 -35.16 -21.12 -6.72
CA GLN A 17 -35.94 -20.55 -5.62
C GLN A 17 -37.46 -20.75 -5.78
N LYS A 18 -37.96 -20.67 -7.02
CA LYS A 18 -39.38 -20.91 -7.34
C LYS A 18 -39.77 -22.38 -7.20
N ASN A 19 -38.82 -23.30 -7.38
CA ASN A 19 -39.06 -24.74 -7.44
C ASN A 19 -37.99 -25.49 -6.62
N LYS A 20 -38.04 -25.36 -5.30
CA LYS A 20 -37.00 -25.82 -4.37
C LYS A 20 -36.69 -27.33 -4.44
N ASP A 21 -37.63 -28.15 -4.88
CA ASP A 21 -37.49 -29.61 -4.94
C ASP A 21 -37.13 -30.14 -6.35
N VAL A 22 -36.91 -29.22 -7.31
CA VAL A 22 -36.62 -29.59 -8.71
C VAL A 22 -35.12 -29.48 -8.97
N LYS A 23 -34.55 -30.57 -9.52
CA LYS A 23 -33.19 -30.55 -10.06
C LYS A 23 -33.25 -30.26 -11.56
N TYR A 24 -32.45 -29.29 -11.99
CA TYR A 24 -32.38 -28.88 -13.37
C TYR A 24 -31.24 -29.62 -14.08
N VAL A 25 -31.54 -30.13 -15.26
CA VAL A 25 -30.58 -30.84 -16.11
C VAL A 25 -30.61 -30.22 -17.50
N LEU A 26 -29.45 -29.91 -18.05
CA LEU A 26 -29.30 -29.51 -19.44
C LEU A 26 -28.79 -30.68 -20.25
N PRO A 27 -29.63 -31.32 -21.12
CA PRO A 27 -29.15 -32.33 -22.07
C PRO A 27 -28.47 -31.64 -23.27
N VAL A 28 -27.25 -32.07 -23.56
CA VAL A 28 -26.48 -31.63 -24.72
C VAL A 28 -26.21 -32.81 -25.63
N ARG A 29 -26.67 -32.76 -26.89
CA ARG A 29 -26.42 -33.80 -27.90
C ARG A 29 -25.42 -33.31 -28.94
N PHE A 30 -24.40 -34.12 -29.18
CA PHE A 30 -23.44 -33.90 -30.25
C PHE A 30 -23.92 -34.65 -31.52
N TRP A 31 -23.95 -33.97 -32.65
CA TRP A 31 -24.20 -34.56 -33.97
C TRP A 31 -23.32 -33.90 -35.04
N SER A 32 -23.10 -34.58 -36.14
CA SER A 32 -22.35 -34.07 -37.27
C SER A 32 -22.97 -34.54 -38.56
N GLU A 33 -23.00 -33.69 -39.55
CA GLU A 33 -23.42 -34.05 -40.93
C GLU A 33 -22.26 -34.66 -41.72
N GLN A 34 -21.03 -34.42 -41.32
CA GLN A 34 -19.82 -34.78 -42.07
C GLN A 34 -19.05 -35.94 -41.46
N ASP A 35 -19.16 -36.15 -40.16
CA ASP A 35 -18.43 -37.17 -39.43
C ASP A 35 -19.38 -38.11 -38.68
N SER A 36 -19.00 -39.38 -38.54
CA SER A 36 -19.75 -40.30 -37.71
C SER A 36 -19.57 -40.02 -36.23
N VAL A 37 -20.67 -39.76 -35.54
CA VAL A 37 -20.71 -39.58 -34.09
C VAL A 37 -21.13 -40.90 -33.43
N ASN A 38 -20.46 -41.28 -32.35
CA ASN A 38 -20.83 -42.46 -31.57
C ASN A 38 -22.19 -42.24 -30.92
N SER A 39 -23.23 -42.85 -31.45
CA SER A 39 -24.62 -42.67 -31.04
C SER A 39 -24.89 -43.11 -29.58
N SER A 40 -24.03 -43.93 -29.01
CA SER A 40 -24.15 -44.38 -27.60
C SER A 40 -23.46 -43.44 -26.60
N LYS A 41 -22.72 -42.39 -27.09
CA LYS A 41 -21.93 -41.47 -26.27
C LYS A 41 -22.07 -40.00 -26.74
N ASN A 42 -23.09 -39.68 -27.47
CA ASN A 42 -23.30 -38.35 -28.01
C ASN A 42 -24.20 -37.46 -27.15
N ASP A 43 -24.80 -38.00 -26.11
CA ASP A 43 -25.58 -37.24 -25.12
C ASP A 43 -24.80 -37.01 -23.85
N VAL A 44 -24.75 -35.75 -23.40
CA VAL A 44 -24.17 -35.35 -22.11
C VAL A 44 -25.26 -34.68 -21.29
N MET A 45 -25.45 -35.14 -20.06
CA MET A 45 -26.38 -34.54 -19.13
C MET A 45 -25.57 -33.65 -18.13
N LEU A 46 -25.78 -32.34 -18.22
CA LEU A 46 -25.19 -31.39 -17.28
C LEU A 46 -26.18 -31.16 -16.14
N LEU A 47 -25.86 -31.67 -14.96
CA LEU A 47 -26.62 -31.40 -13.75
C LEU A 47 -26.25 -30.01 -13.21
N LEU A 48 -27.24 -29.15 -13.08
CA LEU A 48 -27.06 -27.80 -12.57
C LEU A 48 -27.25 -27.78 -11.04
N ASP A 49 -26.19 -27.40 -10.36
CA ASP A 49 -26.17 -27.20 -8.92
C ASP A 49 -25.63 -25.78 -8.67
N VAL A 50 -26.54 -24.84 -8.41
CA VAL A 50 -26.18 -23.45 -8.13
C VAL A 50 -26.13 -23.26 -6.63
N LYS A 51 -24.94 -22.91 -6.14
CA LYS A 51 -24.74 -22.58 -4.73
C LYS A 51 -25.50 -21.30 -4.37
N LYS A 52 -25.98 -21.25 -3.16
CA LYS A 52 -26.62 -20.06 -2.61
C LYS A 52 -25.68 -18.86 -2.69
N PRO A 53 -26.15 -17.68 -3.11
CA PRO A 53 -25.32 -16.49 -3.11
C PRO A 53 -24.91 -16.11 -1.67
N VAL A 54 -23.66 -15.67 -1.52
CA VAL A 54 -23.10 -15.27 -0.23
C VAL A 54 -22.49 -13.89 -0.37
N ILE A 55 -22.83 -12.99 0.54
CA ILE A 55 -22.21 -11.66 0.63
C ILE A 55 -21.06 -11.75 1.63
N THR A 56 -19.85 -11.34 1.21
CA THR A 56 -18.65 -11.36 2.04
C THR A 56 -17.95 -10.00 2.00
N PHE A 57 -17.28 -9.58 3.06
CA PHE A 57 -16.36 -8.46 2.95
C PHE A 57 -15.21 -8.78 1.99
N LYS A 58 -14.77 -7.79 1.23
CA LYS A 58 -13.65 -7.95 0.28
C LYS A 58 -12.33 -8.22 0.99
N THR A 59 -12.15 -7.63 2.17
CA THR A 59 -10.98 -7.80 3.05
C THR A 59 -11.42 -7.92 4.49
N GLY A 60 -10.66 -8.64 5.32
CA GLY A 60 -10.88 -8.70 6.77
C GLY A 60 -10.46 -7.44 7.50
N GLU A 61 -9.64 -6.58 6.86
CA GLU A 61 -9.10 -5.36 7.45
C GLU A 61 -9.05 -4.23 6.43
N VAL A 62 -9.31 -3.00 6.92
CA VAL A 62 -9.12 -1.74 6.21
C VAL A 62 -8.32 -0.81 7.10
N ASN A 63 -7.19 -0.30 6.60
CA ASN A 63 -6.31 0.61 7.34
C ASN A 63 -6.43 2.02 6.78
N THR A 64 -6.53 3.02 7.65
CA THR A 64 -6.63 4.42 7.27
C THR A 64 -6.14 5.36 8.38
N ALA A 65 -6.04 6.65 8.08
CA ALA A 65 -5.62 7.68 9.04
C ALA A 65 -6.48 8.94 8.92
N MET A 66 -6.73 9.58 10.06
CA MET A 66 -7.44 10.86 10.15
C MET A 66 -6.49 12.03 9.85
N VAL A 67 -6.19 12.28 8.57
CA VAL A 67 -5.35 13.42 8.17
C VAL A 67 -6.08 14.75 8.41
N TYR A 68 -7.34 14.84 8.02
CA TYR A 68 -8.19 16.03 8.13
C TYR A 68 -9.31 15.85 9.15
N LYS A 69 -10.16 16.87 9.30
CA LYS A 69 -11.32 16.84 10.21
C LYS A 69 -12.38 15.79 9.84
N GLN A 70 -12.46 15.45 8.57
CA GLN A 70 -13.38 14.44 8.04
C GLN A 70 -12.61 13.46 7.17
N LEU A 71 -13.00 12.21 7.23
CA LEU A 71 -12.44 11.12 6.45
C LEU A 71 -13.57 10.31 5.81
N GLU A 72 -13.60 10.22 4.49
CA GLU A 72 -14.46 9.29 3.79
C GLU A 72 -13.77 7.93 3.69
N VAL A 73 -14.46 6.89 4.09
CA VAL A 73 -13.98 5.50 4.04
C VAL A 73 -14.93 4.67 3.20
N ASN A 74 -14.35 3.80 2.38
CA ASN A 74 -15.07 2.84 1.56
C ASN A 74 -14.70 1.42 1.99
N VAL A 75 -15.68 0.62 2.41
CA VAL A 75 -15.51 -0.78 2.76
C VAL A 75 -16.21 -1.64 1.72
N GLY A 76 -15.42 -2.39 0.96
CA GLY A 76 -15.93 -3.21 -0.13
C GLY A 76 -16.45 -4.57 0.32
N ALA A 77 -17.42 -5.09 -0.45
CA ALA A 77 -17.89 -6.47 -0.35
C ALA A 77 -18.00 -7.14 -1.71
N ASN A 78 -18.03 -8.46 -1.71
CA ASN A 78 -18.20 -9.30 -2.88
C ASN A 78 -19.49 -10.13 -2.75
N LEU A 79 -20.18 -10.30 -3.87
CA LEU A 79 -21.23 -11.28 -4.03
C LEU A 79 -20.64 -12.54 -4.66
N GLN A 80 -20.60 -13.63 -3.92
CA GLN A 80 -20.05 -14.91 -4.35
C GLN A 80 -21.13 -15.86 -4.85
N ASN A 81 -20.73 -16.87 -5.62
CA ASN A 81 -21.56 -17.92 -6.22
C ASN A 81 -22.56 -17.47 -7.30
N ILE A 82 -22.52 -16.20 -7.69
CA ILE A 82 -23.32 -15.64 -8.78
C ILE A 82 -22.41 -14.84 -9.72
N GLN A 83 -22.52 -15.07 -11.03
CA GLN A 83 -21.70 -14.39 -12.05
C GLN A 83 -22.45 -13.25 -12.75
N PHE A 84 -23.76 -13.38 -12.91
CA PHE A 84 -24.58 -12.40 -13.61
C PHE A 84 -25.67 -11.90 -12.66
N SER A 85 -25.39 -10.83 -11.92
CA SER A 85 -26.34 -10.23 -10.99
C SER A 85 -27.18 -9.18 -11.72
N LYS A 86 -28.51 -9.28 -11.58
CA LYS A 86 -29.47 -8.26 -12.04
C LYS A 86 -30.21 -7.62 -10.87
N TRP A 87 -29.77 -7.90 -9.65
CA TRP A 87 -30.38 -7.35 -8.44
C TRP A 87 -29.72 -6.05 -8.04
N ASN A 88 -30.54 -5.10 -7.67
CA ASN A 88 -30.15 -3.91 -6.93
C ASN A 88 -30.63 -4.10 -5.50
N PHE A 89 -29.73 -4.18 -4.54
CA PHE A 89 -30.05 -4.48 -3.15
C PHE A 89 -29.09 -3.83 -2.16
N THR A 90 -29.48 -3.84 -0.90
CA THR A 90 -28.65 -3.32 0.19
C THR A 90 -28.37 -4.39 1.23
N CYS A 91 -27.29 -4.20 1.97
CA CYS A 91 -26.94 -5.00 3.13
C CYS A 91 -26.74 -4.07 4.33
N ASP A 92 -27.36 -4.40 5.44
CA ASP A 92 -27.18 -3.67 6.69
C ASP A 92 -25.89 -4.12 7.36
N VAL A 93 -25.15 -3.13 7.87
CA VAL A 93 -23.88 -3.33 8.58
C VAL A 93 -24.03 -2.79 10.00
N THR A 94 -23.53 -3.54 10.95
CA THR A 94 -23.62 -3.20 12.38
C THR A 94 -22.24 -3.25 13.04
N ASP A 95 -22.07 -2.46 14.10
CA ASP A 95 -20.96 -2.48 15.04
C ASP A 95 -21.33 -3.18 16.36
N ALA A 96 -22.36 -4.01 16.34
CA ALA A 96 -22.80 -4.76 17.53
C ALA A 96 -21.63 -5.52 18.17
N ARG A 97 -21.57 -5.46 19.53
CA ARG A 97 -20.46 -6.02 20.33
C ARG A 97 -19.09 -5.37 20.08
N LYS A 98 -19.06 -4.12 19.58
CA LYS A 98 -17.84 -3.39 19.25
C LYS A 98 -16.74 -3.52 20.32
N ASP A 99 -17.04 -3.19 21.58
CA ASP A 99 -16.05 -3.17 22.66
C ASP A 99 -15.45 -4.57 22.91
N ALA A 100 -16.28 -5.60 22.94
CA ALA A 100 -15.81 -6.98 23.12
C ALA A 100 -14.98 -7.48 21.94
N LEU A 101 -15.32 -7.09 20.71
CA LEU A 101 -14.56 -7.46 19.51
C LEU A 101 -13.22 -6.72 19.45
N VAL A 102 -13.15 -5.47 19.90
CA VAL A 102 -11.89 -4.71 19.99
C VAL A 102 -10.99 -5.31 21.07
N GLU A 103 -11.52 -5.69 22.22
CA GLU A 103 -10.76 -6.35 23.28
C GLU A 103 -10.18 -7.70 22.81
N ALA A 104 -11.00 -8.51 22.15
CA ALA A 104 -10.58 -9.80 21.59
C ALA A 104 -9.47 -9.61 20.54
N TYR A 105 -9.65 -8.65 19.62
CA TYR A 105 -8.66 -8.32 18.61
C TYR A 105 -7.32 -7.89 19.23
N ASN A 106 -7.35 -6.96 20.20
CA ASN A 106 -6.16 -6.50 20.90
C ASN A 106 -5.42 -7.64 21.61
N THR A 107 -6.16 -8.55 22.22
CA THR A 107 -5.58 -9.72 22.91
C THR A 107 -4.90 -10.65 21.93
N GLU A 108 -5.54 -10.95 20.80
CA GLU A 108 -5.03 -11.86 19.79
C GLU A 108 -3.79 -11.32 19.08
N HIS A 109 -3.77 -10.00 18.78
CA HIS A 109 -2.71 -9.37 17.98
C HIS A 109 -1.67 -8.61 18.81
N GLY A 110 -1.81 -8.57 20.15
CA GLY A 110 -0.90 -7.83 21.02
C GLY A 110 -0.95 -6.31 20.79
N THR A 111 -2.11 -5.76 20.42
CA THR A 111 -2.32 -4.35 20.12
C THR A 111 -3.07 -3.61 21.22
N SER A 112 -3.28 -2.29 21.09
CA SER A 112 -3.95 -1.44 22.07
C SER A 112 -4.92 -0.43 21.44
N TYR A 113 -5.66 -0.86 20.42
CA TYR A 113 -6.68 -0.03 19.79
C TYR A 113 -7.78 0.34 20.79
N LEU A 114 -8.28 1.58 20.66
CA LEU A 114 -9.49 2.00 21.36
C LEU A 114 -10.73 1.68 20.50
N PRO A 115 -11.87 1.31 21.10
CA PRO A 115 -13.12 1.24 20.38
C PRO A 115 -13.47 2.59 19.74
N MET A 116 -13.86 2.61 18.47
CA MET A 116 -14.27 3.84 17.79
C MET A 116 -15.50 4.45 18.50
N PRO A 117 -15.44 5.72 18.94
CA PRO A 117 -16.62 6.38 19.55
C PRO A 117 -17.78 6.46 18.57
N SER A 118 -19.00 6.10 19.00
CA SER A 118 -20.18 6.12 18.13
C SER A 118 -20.54 7.52 17.61
N ALA A 119 -20.10 8.57 18.29
CA ALA A 119 -20.23 9.95 17.82
C ALA A 119 -19.28 10.30 16.65
N ALA A 120 -18.28 9.44 16.36
CA ALA A 120 -17.30 9.69 15.31
C ALA A 120 -17.78 9.28 13.92
N TYR A 121 -18.77 8.42 13.78
CA TYR A 121 -19.22 7.85 12.50
C TYR A 121 -20.72 7.63 12.46
N GLN A 122 -21.22 7.46 11.24
CA GLN A 122 -22.57 6.96 10.98
C GLN A 122 -22.46 5.80 10.01
N LEU A 123 -23.06 4.67 10.34
CA LEU A 123 -23.16 3.52 9.45
C LEU A 123 -24.30 3.75 8.46
N GLU A 124 -23.98 3.64 7.19
CA GLU A 124 -24.95 3.60 6.09
C GLU A 124 -25.16 2.15 5.66
N LYS A 125 -26.06 1.92 4.71
CA LYS A 125 -26.24 0.60 4.12
C LYS A 125 -25.17 0.37 3.06
N MET A 126 -24.65 -0.84 3.01
CA MET A 126 -23.85 -1.28 1.89
C MET A 126 -24.74 -1.48 0.68
N THR A 127 -24.35 -0.95 -0.49
CA THR A 127 -25.14 -0.99 -1.71
C THR A 127 -24.50 -1.90 -2.77
N PHE A 128 -25.33 -2.65 -3.45
CA PHE A 128 -25.00 -3.47 -4.61
C PHE A 128 -25.84 -3.03 -5.79
N GLU A 129 -25.20 -2.47 -6.81
CA GLU A 129 -25.86 -1.99 -8.01
C GLU A 129 -26.19 -3.15 -8.97
N GLU A 130 -27.20 -2.96 -9.81
CA GLU A 130 -27.57 -3.94 -10.83
C GLU A 130 -26.38 -4.29 -11.73
N GLY A 131 -26.14 -5.59 -11.92
CA GLY A 131 -25.03 -6.10 -12.73
C GLY A 131 -23.69 -6.14 -12.01
N ALA A 132 -23.58 -5.59 -10.80
CA ALA A 132 -22.35 -5.59 -10.01
C ALA A 132 -22.25 -6.84 -9.13
N SER A 133 -21.07 -7.48 -9.14
CA SER A 133 -20.70 -8.53 -8.20
C SER A 133 -20.01 -7.98 -6.94
N THR A 134 -19.93 -6.66 -6.82
CA THR A 134 -19.28 -5.96 -5.69
C THR A 134 -20.21 -4.92 -5.11
N GLY A 135 -20.22 -4.82 -3.80
CA GLY A 135 -20.91 -3.78 -3.05
C GLY A 135 -19.93 -2.86 -2.32
N ASN A 136 -20.43 -1.72 -1.87
CA ASN A 136 -19.65 -0.74 -1.15
C ASN A 136 -20.44 -0.10 -0.02
N LEU A 137 -19.83 -0.07 1.17
CA LEU A 137 -20.26 0.71 2.32
C LEU A 137 -19.46 2.02 2.32
N LYS A 138 -20.12 3.14 2.11
CA LYS A 138 -19.54 4.48 2.31
C LYS A 138 -19.82 4.93 3.72
N MET A 139 -18.84 5.52 4.37
CA MET A 139 -19.02 6.11 5.68
C MET A 139 -18.08 7.31 5.85
N ASN A 140 -18.55 8.28 6.65
CA ASN A 140 -17.76 9.43 7.02
C ASN A 140 -17.39 9.35 8.50
N ILE A 141 -16.10 9.57 8.78
CA ILE A 141 -15.58 9.61 10.15
C ILE A 141 -15.21 11.06 10.48
N SER A 142 -15.73 11.54 11.62
CA SER A 142 -15.38 12.85 12.18
C SER A 142 -14.25 12.71 13.18
N ARG A 143 -13.24 13.58 13.07
CA ARG A 143 -12.11 13.62 14.00
C ARG A 143 -12.47 14.19 15.37
N THR A 144 -13.48 15.04 15.45
CA THR A 144 -13.79 15.78 16.68
C THR A 144 -13.94 14.92 17.94
N PRO A 145 -14.60 13.73 17.90
CA PRO A 145 -14.71 12.85 19.07
C PRO A 145 -13.45 12.01 19.36
N LEU A 146 -12.43 12.06 18.50
CA LEU A 146 -11.23 11.23 18.62
C LEU A 146 -10.13 11.96 19.37
N ALA A 147 -9.51 11.29 20.34
CA ALA A 147 -8.31 11.82 20.98
C ALA A 147 -7.10 11.75 20.05
N SER A 148 -6.27 12.79 20.04
CA SER A 148 -5.02 12.82 19.26
C SER A 148 -4.06 11.73 19.71
N ASP A 149 -3.22 11.27 18.81
CA ASP A 149 -2.19 10.24 19.05
C ASP A 149 -2.78 8.90 19.56
N LYS A 150 -4.02 8.59 19.18
CA LYS A 150 -4.68 7.32 19.47
C LYS A 150 -5.06 6.62 18.18
N SER A 151 -5.05 5.30 18.25
CA SER A 151 -5.52 4.42 17.17
C SER A 151 -6.83 3.77 17.58
N TYR A 152 -7.75 3.73 16.65
CA TYR A 152 -9.12 3.25 16.86
C TYR A 152 -9.41 2.03 15.99
N LEU A 153 -10.26 1.16 16.48
CA LEU A 153 -10.76 -0.01 15.77
C LEU A 153 -12.27 0.01 15.73
N LEU A 154 -12.84 -0.17 14.55
CA LEU A 154 -14.28 -0.32 14.32
C LEU A 154 -14.53 -1.68 13.68
N PRO A 155 -15.03 -2.67 14.44
CA PRO A 155 -15.50 -3.93 13.88
C PRO A 155 -16.82 -3.72 13.15
N LEU A 156 -16.90 -4.19 11.92
CA LEU A 156 -18.08 -4.15 11.06
C LEU A 156 -18.54 -5.57 10.77
N LYS A 157 -19.84 -5.83 11.00
CA LYS A 157 -20.45 -7.12 10.68
C LYS A 157 -21.70 -6.90 9.84
N MET A 158 -21.90 -7.71 8.82
CA MET A 158 -23.14 -7.74 8.07
C MET A 158 -24.24 -8.36 8.93
N SER A 159 -25.45 -7.79 8.92
CA SER A 159 -26.54 -8.21 9.79
C SER A 159 -27.78 -8.64 9.04
N GLU A 160 -28.14 -7.95 7.96
CA GLU A 160 -29.35 -8.23 7.18
C GLU A 160 -29.15 -7.80 5.72
N THR A 161 -29.79 -8.49 4.79
CA THR A 161 -29.82 -8.12 3.37
C THR A 161 -31.26 -7.91 2.91
N SER A 162 -31.48 -6.89 2.07
CA SER A 162 -32.80 -6.67 1.46
C SER A 162 -33.14 -7.68 0.36
N GLN A 163 -32.17 -8.48 -0.10
CA GLN A 163 -32.37 -9.53 -1.09
C GLN A 163 -32.61 -10.87 -0.40
N GLU A 164 -33.87 -11.32 -0.45
CA GLU A 164 -34.26 -12.61 0.12
C GLU A 164 -33.45 -13.77 -0.51
N GLY A 165 -33.09 -14.71 0.33
CA GLY A 165 -32.41 -15.95 -0.10
C GLY A 165 -30.89 -15.84 -0.21
N PHE A 166 -30.28 -14.67 0.01
CA PHE A 166 -28.83 -14.55 0.08
C PHE A 166 -28.34 -14.80 1.52
N ASP A 167 -27.18 -15.42 1.63
CA ASP A 167 -26.50 -15.61 2.90
C ASP A 167 -25.50 -14.49 3.16
N LEU A 168 -25.28 -14.19 4.42
CA LEU A 168 -24.24 -13.26 4.87
C LEU A 168 -23.07 -14.07 5.47
N ASP A 169 -21.87 -13.68 5.15
CA ASP A 169 -20.68 -14.20 5.80
C ASP A 169 -20.65 -13.74 7.28
N GLU A 170 -20.28 -14.63 8.17
CA GLU A 170 -20.16 -14.38 9.61
C GLU A 170 -18.89 -13.59 9.99
N ASN A 171 -17.97 -13.39 9.06
CA ASN A 171 -16.71 -12.71 9.30
C ASN A 171 -16.90 -11.23 9.62
N VAL A 172 -15.98 -10.70 10.41
CA VAL A 172 -15.89 -9.30 10.79
C VAL A 172 -14.84 -8.61 9.95
N CYS A 173 -15.14 -7.43 9.44
CA CYS A 173 -14.16 -6.54 8.85
C CYS A 173 -13.73 -5.50 9.89
N PHE A 174 -12.44 -5.39 10.15
CA PHE A 174 -11.88 -4.45 11.10
C PHE A 174 -11.38 -3.19 10.38
N LEU A 175 -12.05 -2.07 10.61
CA LEU A 175 -11.57 -0.77 10.15
C LEU A 175 -10.65 -0.17 11.22
N LYS A 176 -9.36 -0.04 10.87
CA LYS A 176 -8.32 0.56 11.70
C LYS A 176 -8.15 2.02 11.32
N VAL A 177 -8.26 2.91 12.28
CA VAL A 177 -8.15 4.36 12.06
C VAL A 177 -7.11 4.94 13.01
N GLU A 178 -6.01 5.42 12.44
CA GLU A 178 -5.02 6.21 13.18
C GLU A 178 -5.49 7.66 13.28
N ASN A 179 -5.27 8.31 14.41
CA ASN A 179 -5.55 9.73 14.60
C ASN A 179 -4.31 10.47 15.12
N PRO A 180 -3.28 10.65 14.26
CA PRO A 180 -2.05 11.33 14.65
C PRO A 180 -2.30 12.81 14.96
N LYS A 181 -1.44 13.40 15.80
CA LYS A 181 -1.41 14.85 16.04
C LYS A 181 -1.18 15.62 14.75
N TYR A 182 -0.29 15.12 13.89
CA TYR A 182 -0.05 15.62 12.55
C TYR A 182 -0.73 14.72 11.52
N GLY A 183 -1.49 15.31 10.61
CA GLY A 183 -2.06 14.61 9.45
C GLY A 183 -0.99 14.39 8.40
N THR A 184 -0.67 13.11 8.10
CA THR A 184 0.40 12.75 7.17
C THR A 184 -0.08 11.74 6.15
N LEU A 185 0.55 11.74 4.97
CA LEU A 185 0.40 10.68 3.96
C LEU A 185 1.76 10.20 3.48
N ASP A 186 1.82 8.94 3.09
CA ASP A 186 2.98 8.39 2.40
C ASP A 186 3.10 9.00 1.01
N CYS A 187 4.32 9.34 0.61
CA CYS A 187 4.59 9.86 -0.72
C CYS A 187 4.51 8.76 -1.77
N ASP A 188 3.97 9.09 -2.95
CA ASP A 188 3.99 8.20 -4.12
C ASP A 188 5.41 8.12 -4.70
N ARG A 189 6.12 7.04 -4.36
CA ARG A 189 7.51 6.81 -4.76
C ARG A 189 7.66 6.31 -6.19
N SER A 190 6.58 5.90 -6.83
CA SER A 190 6.61 5.36 -8.21
C SER A 190 7.07 6.39 -9.26
N LYS A 191 7.01 7.68 -8.91
CA LYS A 191 7.41 8.81 -9.77
C LYS A 191 8.80 9.34 -9.45
N TRP A 192 9.45 8.84 -8.41
CA TRP A 192 10.73 9.36 -7.98
C TRP A 192 11.84 9.06 -8.98
N GLU A 193 12.78 9.97 -9.09
CA GLU A 193 13.92 9.87 -9.98
C GLU A 193 15.22 10.20 -9.24
N VAL A 194 16.23 9.35 -9.39
CA VAL A 194 17.56 9.64 -8.85
C VAL A 194 18.25 10.64 -9.76
N VAL A 195 18.61 11.79 -9.20
CA VAL A 195 19.31 12.86 -9.94
C VAL A 195 20.80 12.94 -9.61
N PHE A 196 21.22 12.26 -8.54
CA PHE A 196 22.64 12.17 -8.17
C PHE A 196 22.88 11.00 -7.19
N CYS A 197 23.99 10.28 -7.39
CA CYS A 197 24.53 9.34 -6.42
C CYS A 197 26.05 9.27 -6.58
N ASN A 198 26.83 9.58 -5.55
CA ASN A 198 28.29 9.55 -5.63
C ASN A 198 28.90 8.18 -5.31
N SER A 199 28.08 7.19 -4.95
CA SER A 199 28.56 5.83 -4.66
C SER A 199 27.46 4.81 -4.93
N ASP A 200 27.57 4.06 -6.01
CA ASP A 200 26.55 3.09 -6.43
C ASP A 200 27.23 1.82 -6.97
N GLU A 201 26.79 0.66 -6.53
CA GLU A 201 27.32 -0.64 -6.97
C GLU A 201 26.58 -1.22 -8.19
N LYS A 202 25.56 -0.56 -8.71
CA LYS A 202 24.84 -0.94 -9.92
C LYS A 202 25.80 -1.19 -11.06
N ASN A 203 25.93 -2.16 -11.74
CA ASN A 203 26.91 -2.48 -12.78
C ASN A 203 28.31 -2.92 -12.31
N ALA A 204 28.50 -3.13 -11.01
CA ALA A 204 29.71 -3.81 -10.56
C ALA A 204 29.75 -5.28 -11.04
N VAL A 205 30.92 -5.80 -11.28
CA VAL A 205 31.12 -7.19 -11.71
C VAL A 205 30.53 -8.21 -10.73
N SER A 206 30.39 -7.82 -9.47
CA SER A 206 29.85 -8.64 -8.37
C SER A 206 28.33 -8.66 -8.27
N GLU A 207 27.62 -7.70 -8.89
CA GLU A 207 26.15 -7.58 -8.85
C GLU A 207 25.60 -7.38 -10.29
N PRO A 208 25.81 -8.34 -11.21
CA PRO A 208 25.62 -8.12 -12.65
C PRO A 208 24.14 -8.06 -13.08
N ASN A 209 23.17 -8.33 -12.20
CA ASN A 209 21.78 -8.54 -12.60
C ASN A 209 20.88 -7.32 -12.46
N GLY A 210 21.41 -6.13 -12.17
CA GLY A 210 20.59 -4.89 -12.19
C GLY A 210 19.52 -4.73 -11.10
N ASP A 211 19.01 -5.82 -10.58
CA ASP A 211 17.94 -5.83 -9.56
C ASP A 211 18.47 -5.62 -8.14
N LYS A 212 19.79 -5.60 -7.98
CA LYS A 212 20.45 -5.45 -6.70
C LYS A 212 21.68 -4.56 -6.85
N GLY A 213 21.92 -3.75 -5.82
CA GLY A 213 23.08 -2.85 -5.77
C GLY A 213 22.79 -1.43 -6.26
N GLY A 214 21.82 -1.22 -7.13
CA GLY A 214 21.47 0.08 -7.69
C GLY A 214 20.63 0.95 -6.74
N VAL A 215 20.84 2.27 -6.80
CA VAL A 215 20.16 3.25 -5.92
C VAL A 215 18.63 3.28 -6.13
N GLY A 216 18.13 2.88 -7.30
CA GLY A 216 16.69 2.74 -7.57
C GLY A 216 16.00 1.71 -6.67
N CYS A 217 16.74 0.73 -6.15
CA CYS A 217 16.23 -0.25 -5.20
C CYS A 217 15.77 0.36 -3.87
N LEU A 218 16.10 1.63 -3.58
CA LEU A 218 15.63 2.31 -2.38
C LEU A 218 14.15 2.71 -2.43
N PHE A 219 13.47 2.57 -3.58
CA PHE A 219 12.06 2.96 -3.74
C PHE A 219 11.31 2.11 -4.78
N ASP A 220 11.67 0.83 -4.89
CA ASP A 220 11.02 -0.12 -5.80
C ASP A 220 9.95 -1.00 -5.14
N ASP A 221 9.66 -0.79 -3.86
CA ASP A 221 8.71 -1.54 -3.04
C ASP A 221 9.08 -3.03 -2.84
N ASP A 222 10.34 -3.41 -3.11
CA ASP A 222 10.87 -4.75 -2.82
C ASP A 222 11.92 -4.71 -1.71
N ILE A 223 11.53 -4.98 -0.49
CA ILE A 223 12.41 -5.04 0.68
C ILE A 223 13.58 -6.04 0.52
N ASN A 224 13.52 -6.98 -0.44
CA ASN A 224 14.59 -7.94 -0.69
C ASN A 224 15.59 -7.43 -1.74
N SER A 225 15.26 -6.41 -2.48
CA SER A 225 16.19 -5.63 -3.26
C SER A 225 17.01 -4.71 -2.35
N TYR A 226 18.09 -4.13 -2.83
CA TYR A 226 18.88 -3.21 -2.02
C TYR A 226 19.80 -2.35 -2.89
N TRP A 227 20.04 -1.15 -2.44
CA TRP A 227 21.16 -0.33 -2.83
C TRP A 227 22.40 -0.64 -1.96
N HIS A 228 23.58 -0.59 -2.57
CA HIS A 228 24.85 -0.66 -1.87
C HIS A 228 25.84 0.36 -2.45
N ALA A 229 26.56 1.04 -1.56
CA ALA A 229 27.68 1.88 -1.96
C ALA A 229 28.75 1.07 -2.65
N ASN A 230 29.50 1.69 -3.56
CA ASN A 230 30.56 1.01 -4.31
C ASN A 230 31.61 0.41 -3.35
N TRP A 231 31.59 -0.91 -3.23
CA TRP A 231 32.52 -1.67 -2.40
C TRP A 231 33.58 -2.39 -3.22
N SER A 232 33.28 -2.77 -4.46
CA SER A 232 34.17 -3.55 -5.32
C SER A 232 35.31 -2.73 -5.91
N GLY A 233 35.16 -1.41 -6.01
CA GLY A 233 36.11 -0.51 -6.65
C GLY A 233 36.03 -0.50 -8.18
N GLY A 234 34.97 -1.11 -8.74
CA GLY A 234 34.62 -0.98 -10.13
C GLY A 234 34.27 0.47 -10.48
N THR A 235 34.50 0.88 -11.71
CA THR A 235 33.99 2.14 -12.23
C THR A 235 32.51 1.97 -12.55
N ASN A 236 31.67 2.76 -11.93
CA ASN A 236 30.26 2.86 -12.36
C ASN A 236 30.25 3.52 -13.75
N ASN A 237 30.14 2.70 -14.76
CA ASN A 237 29.91 3.16 -16.11
C ASN A 237 28.38 3.11 -16.34
N ASP A 238 27.65 4.04 -15.75
CA ASP A 238 26.31 4.32 -16.25
C ASP A 238 26.48 5.14 -17.52
N ASP A 239 26.34 4.49 -18.67
CA ASP A 239 26.50 5.13 -20.00
C ASP A 239 25.42 6.19 -20.25
N GLN A 240 24.30 6.15 -19.49
CA GLN A 240 23.23 7.16 -19.59
C GLN A 240 23.53 8.42 -18.77
N PHE A 241 24.16 8.27 -17.60
CA PHE A 241 24.39 9.40 -16.69
C PHE A 241 25.77 9.32 -16.01
N PRO A 242 26.89 9.29 -16.78
CA PRO A 242 28.24 9.12 -16.21
C PRO A 242 28.65 10.26 -15.27
N GLN A 243 27.91 11.37 -15.28
CA GLN A 243 28.15 12.55 -14.42
C GLN A 243 27.38 12.49 -13.11
N LEU A 244 26.31 11.68 -13.02
CA LEU A 244 25.39 11.62 -11.89
C LEU A 244 25.74 10.47 -10.96
N PHE A 245 26.34 9.40 -11.47
CA PHE A 245 26.70 8.21 -10.73
C PHE A 245 28.22 8.05 -10.69
N GLN A 246 28.78 8.10 -9.50
CA GLN A 246 30.22 8.00 -9.33
C GLN A 246 30.59 6.78 -8.51
N GLY A 247 31.71 6.19 -8.84
CA GLY A 247 32.29 5.08 -8.10
C GLY A 247 33.03 5.51 -6.81
N GLY A 248 32.58 6.58 -6.16
CA GLY A 248 33.18 7.06 -4.92
C GLY A 248 33.13 6.01 -3.81
N ARG A 249 34.19 5.95 -3.01
CA ARG A 249 34.35 5.00 -1.91
C ARG A 249 34.59 5.67 -0.56
N GLU A 250 34.29 6.95 -0.46
CA GLU A 250 34.57 7.74 0.75
C GLU A 250 33.27 8.36 1.28
N MET A 251 33.20 8.48 2.60
CA MET A 251 32.15 9.23 3.26
C MET A 251 32.41 10.75 3.10
N PRO A 252 31.38 11.57 3.00
CA PRO A 252 29.96 11.20 3.02
C PRO A 252 29.49 10.63 1.66
N ILE A 253 28.61 9.65 1.73
CA ILE A 253 27.89 9.17 0.56
C ILE A 253 26.62 10.00 0.41
N THR A 254 26.41 10.54 -0.79
CA THR A 254 25.29 11.44 -1.07
C THR A 254 24.43 10.87 -2.20
N ILE A 255 23.12 10.79 -1.93
CA ILE A 255 22.08 10.45 -2.89
C ILE A 255 21.14 11.64 -2.97
N VAL A 256 20.73 12.04 -4.17
CA VAL A 256 19.70 13.06 -4.38
C VAL A 256 18.59 12.46 -5.24
N VAL A 257 17.38 12.60 -4.74
CA VAL A 257 16.16 12.12 -5.39
C VAL A 257 15.26 13.31 -5.69
N ASP A 258 14.72 13.37 -6.90
CA ASP A 258 13.62 14.24 -7.26
C ASP A 258 12.30 13.52 -6.97
N MET A 259 11.57 13.99 -5.99
CA MET A 259 10.26 13.44 -5.59
C MET A 259 9.12 13.87 -6.51
N LYS A 260 9.39 14.75 -7.49
CA LYS A 260 8.47 15.31 -8.48
C LYS A 260 7.37 16.23 -7.91
N GLU A 261 7.17 16.22 -6.62
CA GLU A 261 6.19 17.06 -5.94
C GLU A 261 6.88 17.85 -4.82
N SER A 262 6.63 19.18 -4.77
CA SER A 262 7.10 20.00 -3.67
C SER A 262 6.21 19.75 -2.45
N LEU A 263 6.76 19.13 -1.42
CA LEU A 263 6.03 18.69 -0.24
C LEU A 263 6.74 19.10 1.06
N ILE A 264 5.96 19.21 2.13
CA ILE A 264 6.49 19.43 3.48
C ILE A 264 6.80 18.07 4.09
N VAL A 265 8.07 17.82 4.40
CA VAL A 265 8.50 16.56 4.98
C VAL A 265 8.10 16.47 6.45
N HIS A 266 7.34 15.44 6.82
CA HIS A 266 7.05 15.11 8.22
C HIS A 266 8.07 14.12 8.79
N SER A 267 8.22 12.98 8.15
CA SER A 267 9.10 11.90 8.61
C SER A 267 9.73 11.17 7.44
N ILE A 268 10.88 10.56 7.69
CA ILE A 268 11.61 9.74 6.74
C ILE A 268 11.78 8.36 7.34
N GLY A 269 11.50 7.33 6.55
CA GLY A 269 11.69 5.93 6.89
C GLY A 269 12.87 5.34 6.13
N TRP A 270 13.69 4.57 6.82
CA TRP A 270 14.79 3.81 6.24
C TRP A 270 14.69 2.36 6.63
N THR A 271 14.72 1.46 5.64
CA THR A 271 14.81 0.03 5.85
C THR A 271 16.22 -0.44 5.53
N GLN A 272 16.86 -1.10 6.49
CA GLN A 272 18.19 -1.68 6.28
C GLN A 272 18.11 -2.86 5.29
N ARG A 273 19.22 -3.12 4.58
CA ARG A 273 19.36 -4.32 3.75
C ARG A 273 19.02 -5.57 4.55
N GLN A 274 18.32 -6.55 3.95
CA GLN A 274 17.80 -7.74 4.63
C GLN A 274 18.87 -8.81 4.95
N ASN A 275 20.13 -8.50 4.82
CA ASN A 275 21.24 -9.32 5.28
C ASN A 275 21.97 -8.60 6.43
N SER A 276 21.98 -9.19 7.62
CA SER A 276 22.54 -8.58 8.85
C SER A 276 23.99 -8.18 8.73
N ASP A 277 24.78 -8.94 7.96
CA ASP A 277 26.22 -8.70 7.81
C ASP A 277 26.53 -7.46 6.96
N TYR A 278 25.53 -7.03 6.16
CA TYR A 278 25.66 -5.94 5.21
C TYR A 278 24.69 -4.77 5.46
N GLN A 279 24.23 -4.60 6.70
CA GLN A 279 23.46 -3.45 7.14
C GLN A 279 24.40 -2.32 7.54
N ASP A 280 24.86 -1.56 6.55
CA ASP A 280 26.00 -0.68 6.72
C ASP A 280 25.66 0.76 7.04
N THR A 281 24.48 1.25 6.67
CA THR A 281 24.08 2.63 6.96
C THR A 281 23.85 2.84 8.45
N LYS A 282 24.58 3.80 9.04
CA LYS A 282 24.53 4.09 10.48
C LYS A 282 23.98 5.48 10.77
N LYS A 283 24.55 6.53 10.17
CA LYS A 283 24.19 7.91 10.44
C LYS A 283 23.96 8.69 9.16
N VAL A 284 22.83 9.39 9.10
CA VAL A 284 22.35 10.07 7.89
C VAL A 284 21.86 11.47 8.24
N GLU A 285 22.24 12.44 7.44
CA GLU A 285 21.68 13.79 7.39
C GLU A 285 20.74 13.90 6.20
N TYR A 286 19.56 14.51 6.41
CA TYR A 286 18.55 14.72 5.38
C TYR A 286 18.35 16.20 5.12
N TYR A 287 18.24 16.54 3.84
CA TYR A 287 18.00 17.90 3.38
C TYR A 287 16.95 17.91 2.27
N VAL A 288 16.21 19.00 2.15
CA VAL A 288 15.32 19.23 1.01
C VAL A 288 15.64 20.54 0.33
N SER A 289 15.31 20.62 -0.95
CA SER A 289 15.40 21.85 -1.75
C SER A 289 14.19 21.93 -2.66
N ASP A 290 13.74 23.16 -2.89
CA ASP A 290 12.66 23.49 -3.84
C ASP A 290 13.23 24.19 -5.10
N ASP A 291 14.53 24.06 -5.35
CA ASP A 291 15.14 24.57 -6.58
C ASP A 291 14.52 23.87 -7.80
N GLU A 292 14.15 24.63 -8.81
CA GLU A 292 13.48 24.13 -10.02
C GLU A 292 14.34 23.10 -10.80
N GLN A 293 15.65 23.17 -10.63
CA GLN A 293 16.58 22.25 -11.28
C GLN A 293 17.73 21.88 -10.33
N PHE A 294 18.03 20.60 -10.29
CA PHE A 294 19.24 20.13 -9.62
C PHE A 294 20.48 20.60 -10.36
N LYS A 295 21.42 21.21 -9.63
CA LYS A 295 22.69 21.70 -10.18
C LYS A 295 23.84 20.92 -9.57
N LEU A 296 24.68 20.36 -10.42
CA LEU A 296 25.97 19.81 -10.02
C LEU A 296 27.00 20.93 -9.87
N GLY A 297 27.94 20.79 -8.92
CA GLY A 297 29.15 21.58 -8.83
C GLY A 297 30.04 21.37 -10.07
N GLY A 298 31.16 22.08 -10.14
CA GLY A 298 32.15 21.86 -11.19
C GLY A 298 32.67 20.42 -11.21
N LYS A 299 33.42 20.08 -12.27
CA LYS A 299 33.92 18.71 -12.53
C LYS A 299 34.65 18.04 -11.35
N GLU A 300 35.17 18.82 -10.42
CA GLU A 300 35.97 18.34 -9.28
C GLU A 300 35.16 18.41 -7.95
N ASP A 301 34.09 19.18 -7.91
CA ASP A 301 33.21 19.29 -6.75
C ASP A 301 31.79 18.91 -7.15
N TYR A 302 31.53 17.62 -7.14
CA TYR A 302 30.17 17.08 -7.31
C TYR A 302 29.31 17.24 -6.05
N SER A 303 29.67 18.17 -5.17
CA SER A 303 28.87 18.50 -4.01
C SER A 303 27.61 19.27 -4.44
N PRO A 304 26.44 18.67 -4.37
CA PRO A 304 25.20 19.38 -4.64
C PRO A 304 24.93 20.49 -3.61
N VAL A 305 25.72 20.55 -2.54
CA VAL A 305 25.56 21.45 -1.41
C VAL A 305 25.86 22.91 -1.78
N ALA A 306 26.80 23.14 -2.71
CA ALA A 306 27.26 24.49 -3.01
C ALA A 306 26.34 25.27 -3.97
N LEU A 307 25.45 24.59 -4.70
CA LEU A 307 24.71 25.18 -5.82
C LEU A 307 23.19 25.19 -5.65
N ASN A 308 22.67 24.44 -4.70
CA ASN A 308 21.23 24.34 -4.43
C ASN A 308 20.94 24.87 -3.03
N ASN A 309 19.81 25.51 -2.85
CA ASN A 309 19.36 26.01 -1.55
C ASN A 309 18.85 24.85 -0.69
N TRP A 310 19.75 24.16 -0.04
CA TRP A 310 19.42 23.02 0.81
C TRP A 310 18.97 23.47 2.20
N THR A 311 17.77 23.05 2.59
CA THR A 311 17.28 23.20 3.95
C THR A 311 17.48 21.90 4.69
N PHE A 312 18.18 21.97 5.84
CA PHE A 312 18.37 20.81 6.70
C PHE A 312 17.06 20.36 7.33
N VAL A 313 16.76 19.08 7.23
CA VAL A 313 15.55 18.45 7.77
C VAL A 313 15.85 17.81 9.12
N MET A 314 16.77 16.84 9.17
CA MET A 314 17.16 16.13 10.39
C MET A 314 18.43 15.32 10.16
N GLU A 315 19.08 14.96 11.29
CA GLU A 315 20.12 13.92 11.36
C GLU A 315 19.57 12.74 12.14
N ARG A 316 19.84 11.51 11.67
CA ARG A 316 19.37 10.30 12.34
C ARG A 316 20.40 9.19 12.31
N SER A 317 20.37 8.37 13.37
CA SER A 317 21.12 7.12 13.46
C SER A 317 20.16 5.95 13.33
N TYR A 318 20.54 4.97 12.52
CA TYR A 318 19.77 3.77 12.26
C TYR A 318 20.45 2.55 12.89
N GLN A 319 19.64 1.68 13.48
CA GLN A 319 20.10 0.42 14.03
C GLN A 319 20.01 -0.69 12.97
N LYS A 320 20.77 -1.76 13.18
CA LYS A 320 20.61 -2.99 12.41
C LYS A 320 19.27 -3.66 12.76
N GLY A 321 18.57 -4.21 11.78
CA GLY A 321 17.31 -4.92 11.98
C GLY A 321 16.70 -5.41 10.66
N TYR A 322 16.08 -6.59 10.70
CA TYR A 322 15.38 -7.18 9.55
C TYR A 322 13.95 -6.69 9.43
N ASN A 323 13.43 -6.60 8.22
CA ASN A 323 12.04 -6.30 7.91
C ASN A 323 11.46 -5.07 8.64
N ALA A 324 12.30 -4.24 9.21
CA ALA A 324 11.89 -3.11 10.02
C ALA A 324 12.24 -1.80 9.32
N THR A 325 11.24 -1.03 8.96
CA THR A 325 11.41 0.38 8.59
C THR A 325 11.52 1.21 9.85
N GLN A 326 12.65 1.86 10.04
CA GLN A 326 12.89 2.75 11.16
C GLN A 326 12.44 4.16 10.76
N TRP A 327 11.23 4.53 11.16
CA TRP A 327 10.67 5.85 10.94
C TRP A 327 11.27 6.88 11.90
N GLN A 328 11.68 7.99 11.33
CA GLN A 328 12.23 9.13 12.09
C GLN A 328 11.43 10.39 11.75
N THR A 329 10.90 11.02 12.79
CA THR A 329 10.16 12.27 12.69
C THR A 329 11.08 13.44 13.01
N GLN A 330 10.88 14.56 12.34
CA GLN A 330 11.53 15.82 12.70
C GLN A 330 11.15 16.22 14.12
N SER A 331 12.00 17.04 14.78
CA SER A 331 11.60 17.69 16.01
C SER A 331 10.39 18.61 15.80
N GLU A 332 9.60 18.81 16.83
CA GLU A 332 8.42 19.68 16.76
C GLU A 332 8.79 21.12 16.32
N GLU A 333 9.94 21.64 16.75
CA GLU A 333 10.46 22.92 16.32
C GLU A 333 10.70 22.99 14.80
N VAL A 334 11.26 21.94 14.22
CA VAL A 334 11.53 21.86 12.77
C VAL A 334 10.25 21.68 11.98
N LEU A 335 9.30 20.88 12.49
CA LEU A 335 7.96 20.72 11.86
C LEU A 335 7.19 22.05 11.78
N GLN A 336 7.34 22.92 12.80
CA GLN A 336 6.74 24.25 12.77
C GLN A 336 7.33 25.15 11.67
N LYS A 337 8.57 24.93 11.25
CA LYS A 337 9.21 25.65 10.13
C LYS A 337 8.68 25.23 8.77
N LYS A 338 7.94 24.10 8.69
CA LYS A 338 7.33 23.57 7.47
C LYS A 338 8.36 23.43 6.34
N VAL A 339 9.44 22.70 6.60
CA VAL A 339 10.51 22.50 5.60
C VAL A 339 9.97 21.83 4.36
N LYS A 340 10.04 22.53 3.21
CA LYS A 340 9.40 22.18 1.95
C LYS A 340 10.42 22.00 0.83
N GLY A 341 10.17 21.03 -0.05
CA GLY A 341 10.95 20.81 -1.27
C GLY A 341 10.54 19.59 -2.04
N HIS A 342 10.94 19.53 -3.31
CA HIS A 342 10.78 18.36 -4.18
C HIS A 342 12.07 17.54 -4.33
N LEU A 343 13.24 18.14 -4.04
CA LEU A 343 14.51 17.44 -4.02
C LEU A 343 14.83 16.96 -2.60
N LEU A 344 15.04 15.66 -2.44
CA LEU A 344 15.51 15.05 -1.19
C LEU A 344 16.97 14.66 -1.31
N LYS A 345 17.83 15.20 -0.43
CA LYS A 345 19.23 14.77 -0.30
C LYS A 345 19.39 13.90 0.93
N VAL A 346 19.88 12.69 0.70
CA VAL A 346 20.28 11.71 1.71
C VAL A 346 21.81 11.73 1.77
N LYS A 347 22.38 12.21 2.87
CA LYS A 347 23.84 12.29 3.07
C LYS A 347 24.24 11.35 4.19
N ILE A 348 24.79 10.21 3.84
CA ILE A 348 25.25 9.20 4.79
C ILE A 348 26.65 9.60 5.25
N VAL A 349 26.78 9.92 6.54
CA VAL A 349 28.01 10.45 7.13
C VAL A 349 28.77 9.41 7.94
N GLU A 350 28.12 8.30 8.33
CA GLU A 350 28.73 7.20 9.06
C GLU A 350 28.14 5.85 8.65
N GLY A 351 28.99 4.88 8.39
CA GLY A 351 28.65 3.49 8.16
C GLY A 351 29.03 2.59 9.33
N TYR A 352 28.41 1.41 9.43
CA TYR A 352 28.82 0.38 10.40
C TYR A 352 30.12 -0.31 10.01
N ARG A 353 30.43 -0.35 8.73
CA ARG A 353 31.69 -0.86 8.21
C ARG A 353 32.41 0.26 7.44
N ASP A 354 33.19 1.05 8.19
CA ASP A 354 34.02 2.15 7.65
C ASP A 354 33.23 3.03 6.64
N ARG A 355 33.60 3.00 5.37
CA ARG A 355 33.04 3.82 4.29
C ARG A 355 31.91 3.17 3.50
N LEU A 356 31.34 2.08 3.98
CA LEU A 356 30.25 1.37 3.31
C LEU A 356 28.89 1.84 3.80
N ALA A 357 27.93 1.82 2.90
CA ALA A 357 26.52 2.07 3.18
C ALA A 357 25.65 1.15 2.33
N SER A 358 24.49 0.82 2.83
CA SER A 358 23.50 0.00 2.13
C SER A 358 22.09 0.27 2.69
N GLY A 359 21.06 0.03 1.90
CA GLY A 359 19.68 0.15 2.31
C GLY A 359 18.76 -0.65 1.39
N ALA A 360 17.62 -1.10 1.92
CA ALA A 360 16.58 -1.73 1.12
C ALA A 360 15.57 -0.68 0.63
N GLU A 361 15.07 0.17 1.55
CA GLU A 361 14.00 1.09 1.22
C GLU A 361 14.14 2.46 1.90
N LEU A 362 13.75 3.50 1.18
CA LEU A 362 13.64 4.88 1.64
C LEU A 362 12.19 5.36 1.46
N TYR A 363 11.58 5.84 2.53
CA TYR A 363 10.21 6.34 2.54
C TYR A 363 10.16 7.78 3.02
N VAL A 364 9.15 8.53 2.58
CA VAL A 364 8.84 9.86 3.09
C VAL A 364 7.36 9.97 3.38
N LYS A 365 7.02 10.51 4.54
CA LYS A 365 5.66 11.00 4.84
C LYS A 365 5.63 12.50 4.72
N GLN A 366 4.68 13.00 3.93
CA GLN A 366 4.41 14.42 3.84
C GLN A 366 3.48 14.86 4.97
N LEU A 367 3.67 16.08 5.45
CA LEU A 367 2.78 16.75 6.38
C LEU A 367 1.70 17.50 5.60
N LEU A 368 0.43 17.22 5.89
CA LEU A 368 -0.71 17.86 5.23
C LEU A 368 -1.58 18.69 6.18
N ALA A 369 -1.60 18.33 7.45
CA ALA A 369 -2.43 18.97 8.43
C ALA A 369 -1.79 18.97 9.82
N ILE A 370 -2.15 19.94 10.64
CA ILE A 370 -1.84 20.01 12.06
C ILE A 370 -3.16 20.08 12.82
N ASP A 371 -3.39 19.19 13.77
CA ASP A 371 -4.65 19.05 14.52
C ASP A 371 -5.90 18.96 13.62
N GLY A 372 -5.73 18.39 12.41
CA GLY A 372 -6.79 18.23 11.41
C GLY A 372 -7.05 19.44 10.53
N GLU A 373 -6.37 20.58 10.77
CA GLU A 373 -6.43 21.74 9.90
C GLU A 373 -5.37 21.63 8.80
N PRO A 374 -5.74 21.84 7.52
CA PRO A 374 -4.78 21.85 6.43
C PRO A 374 -3.67 22.88 6.65
N ILE A 375 -2.44 22.50 6.36
CA ILE A 375 -1.34 23.48 6.31
C ILE A 375 -1.40 24.28 5.01
N LYS A 376 -1.12 25.57 5.12
CA LYS A 376 -1.07 26.49 3.98
C LYS A 376 0.34 26.62 3.44
#